data_963f4c373b1b0fea23e36159a74de677
#
_entry.id   963f4c373b1b0fea23e36159a74de677
#
_cell.length_a   1.000
_cell.length_b   1.000
_cell.length_c   1.000
_cell.angle_alpha   90.00
_cell.angle_beta   90.00
_cell.angle_gamma   90.00
#
_symmetry.space_group_name_H-M   'P 1'
#
loop_
_entity.id
_entity.type
_entity.pdbx_description
1 polymer ?
#
loop_
_entity_poly.entity_id
_entity_poly.type
_entity_poly.pdbx_seq_one_letter_code
_entity_poly.pdbx_strand_id
1 'polypeptide(L)'
;MPDNLSDARYEVALANRMLANEGVLDAFGHVSLRHPADPSRYLLSRSRSPGLIEPDDVLEFTLDSEPVAPPSVHLYAERVIHGCIYQARPDVTAVCHHHAPAVMPFCIAGVAIVPVFHLGAAGGETLPFWNQRDEFGDTNLLVVKPEEGRSLARALGSRAAVLMNNHGATVVGRDLRELVSRSIFMCQNADYQLRAQLLGKVATLTAGETKLAGTLNAMPNVTNRTWEYWTLRLARTGGLPPRASVSKARPQAASKARTSSPRTPTRDQGVRKNRRRR
;
A
#
# COMPACT_ATOMS: atom_id res chain seq x y z
N MET A 1 10.12 -2.78 -13.57
CA MET A 1 10.04 -3.62 -12.34
C MET A 1 11.33 -3.43 -11.57
N PRO A 2 11.32 -3.39 -10.23
CA PRO A 2 12.55 -3.40 -9.44
C PRO A 2 13.34 -4.70 -9.68
N ASP A 3 14.67 -4.58 -9.72
CA ASP A 3 15.55 -5.69 -10.10
C ASP A 3 15.73 -6.73 -8.98
N ASN A 4 15.42 -6.34 -7.75
CA ASN A 4 15.54 -7.21 -6.57
C ASN A 4 14.56 -6.79 -5.46
N LEU A 5 14.48 -7.61 -4.40
CA LEU A 5 13.55 -7.39 -3.29
C LEU A 5 13.84 -6.09 -2.50
N SER A 6 15.11 -5.70 -2.37
CA SER A 6 15.50 -4.46 -1.69
C SER A 6 15.01 -3.22 -2.44
N ASP A 7 15.17 -3.21 -3.77
CA ASP A 7 14.66 -2.14 -4.62
C ASP A 7 13.14 -2.11 -4.62
N ALA A 8 12.49 -3.29 -4.63
CA ALA A 8 11.03 -3.40 -4.55
C ALA A 8 10.49 -2.79 -3.24
N ARG A 9 11.11 -3.08 -2.11
CA ARG A 9 10.74 -2.50 -0.81
C ARG A 9 10.94 -0.98 -0.79
N TYR A 10 12.05 -0.50 -1.35
CA TYR A 10 12.30 0.93 -1.48
C TYR A 10 11.25 1.62 -2.36
N GLU A 11 10.91 1.04 -3.53
CA GLU A 11 9.90 1.62 -4.43
C GLU A 11 8.49 1.61 -3.82
N VAL A 12 8.11 0.58 -3.03
CA VAL A 12 6.84 0.59 -2.28
C VAL A 12 6.82 1.71 -1.23
N ALA A 13 7.90 1.89 -0.48
CA ALA A 13 8.01 2.99 0.49
C ALA A 13 7.95 4.35 -0.22
N LEU A 14 8.65 4.50 -1.34
CA LEU A 14 8.67 5.70 -2.16
C LEU A 14 7.27 6.05 -2.70
N ALA A 15 6.53 5.06 -3.24
CA ALA A 15 5.17 5.23 -3.76
C ALA A 15 4.19 5.69 -2.67
N ASN A 16 4.23 5.07 -1.48
CA ASN A 16 3.42 5.49 -0.34
C ASN A 16 3.69 6.97 0.03
N ARG A 17 4.96 7.35 0.14
CA ARG A 17 5.36 8.72 0.50
C ARG A 17 5.03 9.73 -0.59
N MET A 18 5.17 9.36 -1.89
CA MET A 18 4.74 10.21 -2.99
C MET A 18 3.25 10.49 -2.93
N LEU A 19 2.42 9.44 -2.79
CA LEU A 19 0.97 9.60 -2.74
C LEU A 19 0.51 10.37 -1.50
N ALA A 20 1.22 10.24 -0.37
CA ALA A 20 0.97 11.06 0.81
C ALA A 20 1.35 12.53 0.55
N ASN A 21 2.50 12.80 -0.09
CA ASN A 21 2.93 14.17 -0.44
C ASN A 21 1.98 14.86 -1.42
N GLU A 22 1.33 14.11 -2.31
CA GLU A 22 0.38 14.62 -3.29
C GLU A 22 -1.09 14.60 -2.80
N GLY A 23 -1.33 14.27 -1.51
CA GLY A 23 -2.67 14.33 -0.89
C GLY A 23 -3.64 13.23 -1.35
N VAL A 24 -3.13 12.14 -1.92
CA VAL A 24 -3.91 10.93 -2.23
C VAL A 24 -4.07 10.06 -0.99
N LEU A 25 -2.99 9.89 -0.24
CA LEU A 25 -2.97 9.23 1.07
C LEU A 25 -2.87 10.27 2.18
N ASP A 26 -3.46 9.97 3.32
CA ASP A 26 -3.36 10.79 4.54
C ASP A 26 -2.62 10.03 5.65
N ALA A 27 -3.16 10.00 6.86
CA ALA A 27 -2.66 9.14 7.94
C ALA A 27 -2.95 7.66 7.67
N PHE A 28 -3.88 7.37 6.79
CA PHE A 28 -4.37 6.04 6.41
C PHE A 28 -4.20 5.80 4.90
N GLY A 29 -4.62 4.59 4.46
CA GLY A 29 -4.39 4.12 3.12
C GLY A 29 -3.03 3.45 2.97
N HIS A 30 -2.84 2.72 1.88
CA HIS A 30 -1.64 1.90 1.69
C HIS A 30 -1.45 1.47 0.23
N VAL A 31 -0.18 1.28 -0.13
CA VAL A 31 0.24 0.78 -1.44
C VAL A 31 0.91 -0.57 -1.28
N SER A 32 0.60 -1.50 -2.18
CA SER A 32 1.29 -2.78 -2.30
C SER A 32 1.85 -3.00 -3.70
N LEU A 33 2.77 -3.94 -3.80
CA LEU A 33 3.38 -4.40 -5.04
C LEU A 33 3.39 -5.93 -5.05
N ARG A 34 2.95 -6.58 -6.15
CA ARG A 34 3.16 -8.01 -6.34
C ARG A 34 4.66 -8.32 -6.28
N HIS A 35 5.03 -9.39 -5.60
CA HIS A 35 6.44 -9.72 -5.39
C HIS A 35 7.14 -9.98 -6.73
N PRO A 36 8.30 -9.33 -7.02
CA PRO A 36 8.92 -9.35 -8.34
C PRO A 36 9.40 -10.73 -8.78
N ALA A 37 9.79 -11.60 -7.85
CA ALA A 37 10.29 -12.95 -8.14
C ALA A 37 9.29 -14.07 -7.82
N ASP A 38 8.20 -13.78 -7.11
CA ASP A 38 7.21 -14.79 -6.71
C ASP A 38 5.78 -14.21 -6.83
N PRO A 39 5.09 -14.43 -7.97
CA PRO A 39 3.77 -13.87 -8.21
C PRO A 39 2.67 -14.39 -7.27
N SER A 40 2.95 -15.43 -6.45
CA SER A 40 2.07 -15.92 -5.40
C SER A 40 2.14 -15.10 -4.11
N ARG A 41 2.96 -14.04 -4.08
CA ARG A 41 3.16 -13.15 -2.93
C ARG A 41 3.01 -11.70 -3.33
N TYR A 42 2.89 -10.84 -2.32
CA TYR A 42 2.95 -9.38 -2.49
C TYR A 42 3.66 -8.70 -1.33
N LEU A 43 4.09 -7.46 -1.57
CA LEU A 43 4.76 -6.59 -0.63
C LEU A 43 3.79 -5.51 -0.15
N LEU A 44 3.66 -5.36 1.16
CA LEU A 44 2.86 -4.31 1.80
C LEU A 44 3.54 -3.91 3.10
N SER A 45 3.47 -2.64 3.48
CA SER A 45 4.06 -2.21 4.74
C SER A 45 3.27 -2.71 5.96
N ARG A 46 3.95 -2.74 7.11
CA ARG A 46 3.25 -2.82 8.40
C ARG A 46 2.27 -1.64 8.54
N SER A 47 1.35 -1.72 9.50
CA SER A 47 0.43 -0.61 9.80
C SER A 47 1.23 0.61 10.29
N ARG A 48 1.47 1.55 9.38
CA ARG A 48 2.16 2.82 9.60
C ARG A 48 1.61 3.85 8.62
N SER A 49 1.58 5.13 9.02
CA SER A 49 1.15 6.21 8.14
C SER A 49 2.00 6.25 6.85
N PRO A 50 1.37 6.35 5.67
CA PRO A 50 2.05 6.27 4.37
C PRO A 50 3.24 7.20 4.20
N GLY A 51 3.14 8.42 4.70
CA GLY A 51 4.23 9.41 4.65
C GLY A 51 5.47 9.06 5.49
N LEU A 52 5.37 8.05 6.37
CA LEU A 52 6.43 7.63 7.28
C LEU A 52 7.03 6.27 6.93
N ILE A 53 6.50 5.57 5.91
CA ILE A 53 6.95 4.22 5.56
C ILE A 53 8.40 4.22 5.10
N GLU A 54 9.16 3.28 5.62
CA GLU A 54 10.54 2.98 5.27
C GLU A 54 10.65 1.60 4.61
N PRO A 55 11.71 1.30 3.84
CA PRO A 55 11.88 0.00 3.20
C PRO A 55 11.78 -1.18 4.16
N ASP A 56 12.28 -1.02 5.40
CA ASP A 56 12.24 -2.06 6.43
C ASP A 56 10.85 -2.27 7.04
N ASP A 57 9.91 -1.34 6.82
CA ASP A 57 8.50 -1.54 7.17
C ASP A 57 7.76 -2.45 6.20
N VAL A 58 8.33 -2.72 5.00
CA VAL A 58 7.67 -3.49 3.94
C VAL A 58 7.88 -4.99 4.16
N LEU A 59 6.78 -5.70 4.33
CA LEU A 59 6.70 -7.13 4.64
C LEU A 59 6.20 -7.92 3.42
N GLU A 60 6.42 -9.22 3.43
CA GLU A 60 5.91 -10.16 2.43
C GLU A 60 4.64 -10.85 2.92
N PHE A 61 3.66 -10.95 2.03
CA PHE A 61 2.37 -11.61 2.28
C PHE A 61 2.08 -12.63 1.18
N THR A 62 1.39 -13.71 1.55
CA THR A 62 0.73 -14.61 0.59
C THR A 62 -0.47 -13.90 -0.05
N LEU A 63 -1.01 -14.45 -1.14
CA LEU A 63 -2.24 -13.90 -1.73
C LEU A 63 -3.48 -14.07 -0.83
N ASP A 64 -3.42 -14.91 0.20
CA ASP A 64 -4.46 -15.00 1.24
C ASP A 64 -4.28 -13.91 2.32
N SER A 65 -3.34 -12.99 2.10
CA SER A 65 -3.03 -11.87 2.98
C SER A 65 -2.47 -12.28 4.35
N GLU A 66 -1.86 -13.46 4.42
CA GLU A 66 -1.13 -13.91 5.59
C GLU A 66 0.35 -13.52 5.47
N PRO A 67 0.98 -13.00 6.53
CA PRO A 67 2.39 -12.66 6.50
C PRO A 67 3.25 -13.91 6.33
N VAL A 68 4.26 -13.85 5.46
CA VAL A 68 5.17 -14.99 5.18
C VAL A 68 6.04 -15.34 6.39
N ALA A 69 6.39 -14.33 7.19
CA ALA A 69 7.09 -14.52 8.46
C ALA A 69 6.24 -13.97 9.62
N PRO A 70 6.28 -14.59 10.82
CA PRO A 70 5.55 -14.10 11.97
C PRO A 70 5.88 -12.61 12.24
N PRO A 71 4.89 -11.69 12.22
CA PRO A 71 5.16 -10.28 12.39
C PRO A 71 5.36 -9.95 13.88
N SER A 72 6.34 -9.11 14.18
CA SER A 72 6.51 -8.48 15.49
C SER A 72 5.84 -7.10 15.59
N VAL A 73 5.07 -6.73 14.56
CA VAL A 73 4.47 -5.41 14.37
C VAL A 73 3.00 -5.52 13.99
N HIS A 74 2.24 -4.45 14.18
CA HIS A 74 0.85 -4.38 13.73
C HIS A 74 0.76 -4.35 12.21
N LEU A 75 -0.21 -5.09 11.66
CA LEU A 75 -0.52 -5.16 10.24
C LEU A 75 -1.76 -4.34 9.91
N TYR A 76 -1.90 -3.88 8.65
CA TYR A 76 -3.16 -3.31 8.20
C TYR A 76 -4.28 -4.36 8.28
N ALA A 77 -5.42 -3.95 8.84
CA ALA A 77 -6.62 -4.80 8.86
C ALA A 77 -7.11 -5.08 7.43
N GLU A 78 -7.03 -4.08 6.55
CA GLU A 78 -7.55 -4.12 5.18
C GLU A 78 -6.56 -4.70 4.15
N ARG A 79 -5.52 -5.41 4.58
CA ARG A 79 -4.58 -6.10 3.67
C ARG A 79 -5.25 -7.10 2.74
N VAL A 80 -6.44 -7.60 3.11
CA VAL A 80 -7.23 -8.53 2.28
C VAL A 80 -7.69 -7.90 0.96
N ILE A 81 -7.87 -6.58 0.88
CA ILE A 81 -8.13 -5.85 -0.36
C ILE A 81 -7.09 -6.23 -1.42
N HIS A 82 -5.80 -6.15 -1.05
CA HIS A 82 -4.68 -6.39 -1.95
C HIS A 82 -4.62 -7.84 -2.40
N GLY A 83 -4.62 -8.78 -1.45
CA GLY A 83 -4.55 -10.21 -1.75
C GLY A 83 -5.68 -10.68 -2.67
N CYS A 84 -6.94 -10.31 -2.36
CA CYS A 84 -8.10 -10.68 -3.16
C CYS A 84 -8.06 -10.07 -4.59
N ILE A 85 -7.57 -8.83 -4.74
CA ILE A 85 -7.38 -8.23 -6.07
C ILE A 85 -6.29 -8.97 -6.83
N TYR A 86 -5.15 -9.28 -6.22
CA TYR A 86 -4.09 -10.02 -6.87
C TYR A 86 -4.52 -11.44 -7.27
N GLN A 87 -5.35 -12.12 -6.48
CA GLN A 87 -5.94 -13.41 -6.86
C GLN A 87 -6.84 -13.29 -8.09
N ALA A 88 -7.72 -12.29 -8.13
CA ALA A 88 -8.69 -12.08 -9.20
C ALA A 88 -8.07 -11.50 -10.48
N ARG A 89 -6.94 -10.78 -10.40
CA ARG A 89 -6.33 -9.98 -11.48
C ARG A 89 -4.83 -10.27 -11.61
N PRO A 90 -4.43 -11.34 -12.31
CA PRO A 90 -3.00 -11.64 -12.55
C PRO A 90 -2.25 -10.56 -13.31
N ASP A 91 -2.95 -9.73 -14.10
CA ASP A 91 -2.42 -8.58 -14.84
C ASP A 91 -2.09 -7.38 -13.94
N VAL A 92 -2.61 -7.36 -12.71
CA VAL A 92 -2.35 -6.30 -11.72
C VAL A 92 -1.11 -6.64 -10.92
N THR A 93 -0.16 -5.68 -10.84
CA THR A 93 1.03 -5.85 -10.02
C THR A 93 1.16 -4.81 -8.91
N ALA A 94 0.37 -3.74 -8.93
CA ALA A 94 0.36 -2.71 -7.89
C ALA A 94 -1.07 -2.32 -7.53
N VAL A 95 -1.34 -2.12 -6.23
CA VAL A 95 -2.65 -1.75 -5.69
C VAL A 95 -2.48 -0.62 -4.68
N CYS A 96 -3.36 0.38 -4.75
CA CYS A 96 -3.48 1.47 -3.78
C CYS A 96 -4.91 1.53 -3.26
N HIS A 97 -5.08 1.51 -1.94
CA HIS A 97 -6.34 1.85 -1.28
C HIS A 97 -6.18 3.20 -0.58
N HIS A 98 -7.15 4.12 -0.73
CA HIS A 98 -7.05 5.48 -0.23
C HIS A 98 -8.41 6.14 0.06
N HIS A 99 -8.38 7.22 0.86
CA HIS A 99 -9.53 8.04 1.24
C HIS A 99 -9.33 9.50 0.77
N ALA A 100 -8.79 9.69 -0.44
CA ALA A 100 -8.43 11.01 -0.95
C ALA A 100 -9.60 12.02 -0.85
N PRO A 101 -9.38 13.23 -0.29
CA PRO A 101 -10.42 14.24 -0.11
C PRO A 101 -11.15 14.61 -1.40
N ALA A 102 -10.47 14.57 -2.54
CA ALA A 102 -11.05 14.84 -3.85
C ALA A 102 -12.04 13.76 -4.32
N VAL A 103 -11.87 12.51 -3.85
CA VAL A 103 -12.68 11.35 -4.25
C VAL A 103 -13.84 11.09 -3.27
N MET A 104 -13.63 11.40 -1.99
CA MET A 104 -14.63 11.17 -0.94
C MET A 104 -16.01 11.77 -1.22
N PRO A 105 -16.18 12.99 -1.76
CA PRO A 105 -17.49 13.54 -2.09
C PRO A 105 -18.29 12.63 -3.03
N PHE A 106 -17.63 11.99 -4.00
CA PHE A 106 -18.25 11.06 -4.94
C PHE A 106 -18.66 9.75 -4.25
N CYS A 107 -17.82 9.23 -3.37
CA CYS A 107 -18.12 8.03 -2.58
C CYS A 107 -19.30 8.24 -1.62
N ILE A 108 -19.46 9.45 -1.09
CA ILE A 108 -20.55 9.82 -0.16
C ILE A 108 -21.86 10.07 -0.94
N ALA A 109 -21.78 10.80 -2.06
CA ALA A 109 -22.94 11.17 -2.85
C ALA A 109 -23.44 10.06 -3.80
N GLY A 110 -22.66 9.00 -4.00
CA GLY A 110 -22.98 7.95 -4.98
C GLY A 110 -22.93 8.44 -6.43
N VAL A 111 -22.15 9.50 -6.71
CA VAL A 111 -21.98 10.09 -8.04
C VAL A 111 -20.75 9.49 -8.72
N ALA A 112 -20.92 9.05 -9.96
CA ALA A 112 -19.83 8.44 -10.71
C ALA A 112 -18.72 9.45 -11.04
N ILE A 113 -17.46 9.03 -10.90
CA ILE A 113 -16.32 9.74 -11.46
C ILE A 113 -16.19 9.33 -12.93
N VAL A 114 -16.18 10.34 -13.80
CA VAL A 114 -16.06 10.21 -15.27
C VAL A 114 -14.85 11.00 -15.77
N PRO A 115 -14.19 10.62 -16.86
CA PRO A 115 -13.04 11.36 -17.39
C PRO A 115 -13.50 12.71 -17.96
N VAL A 116 -12.96 13.81 -17.40
CA VAL A 116 -13.30 15.19 -17.80
C VAL A 116 -12.13 15.93 -18.44
N PHE A 117 -10.93 15.35 -18.43
CA PHE A 117 -9.75 15.87 -19.13
C PHE A 117 -8.82 14.72 -19.52
N HIS A 118 -7.86 14.99 -20.44
CA HIS A 118 -7.04 13.94 -21.07
C HIS A 118 -6.23 13.09 -20.08
N LEU A 119 -5.68 13.67 -18.99
CA LEU A 119 -4.96 12.88 -17.97
C LEU A 119 -5.93 12.12 -17.06
N GLY A 120 -7.16 12.58 -16.89
CA GLY A 120 -8.23 11.85 -16.18
C GLY A 120 -8.57 10.51 -16.81
N ALA A 121 -8.32 10.36 -18.11
CA ALA A 121 -8.45 9.08 -18.82
C ALA A 121 -7.50 7.97 -18.29
N ALA A 122 -6.51 8.28 -17.46
CA ALA A 122 -5.69 7.28 -16.77
C ALA A 122 -6.51 6.38 -15.84
N GLY A 123 -7.64 6.86 -15.30
CA GLY A 123 -8.62 6.08 -14.55
C GLY A 123 -9.48 5.17 -15.43
N GLY A 124 -9.46 5.35 -16.75
CA GLY A 124 -10.34 4.65 -17.69
C GLY A 124 -11.70 5.33 -17.82
N GLU A 125 -12.72 4.55 -18.17
CA GLU A 125 -14.11 4.99 -18.27
C GLU A 125 -14.72 5.27 -16.89
N THR A 126 -16.06 5.38 -16.84
CA THR A 126 -16.81 5.51 -15.58
C THR A 126 -16.37 4.45 -14.57
N LEU A 127 -16.01 4.89 -13.37
CA LEU A 127 -15.57 3.98 -12.31
C LEU A 127 -16.77 3.28 -11.68
N PRO A 128 -16.69 1.96 -11.42
CA PRO A 128 -17.74 1.22 -10.72
C PRO A 128 -17.80 1.62 -9.24
N PHE A 129 -18.96 1.40 -8.64
CA PHE A 129 -19.16 1.48 -7.20
C PHE A 129 -19.21 0.09 -6.58
N TRP A 130 -18.70 -0.02 -5.38
CA TRP A 130 -18.93 -1.13 -4.47
C TRP A 130 -19.54 -0.61 -3.18
N ASN A 131 -20.67 -1.21 -2.79
CA ASN A 131 -21.34 -0.90 -1.54
C ASN A 131 -21.35 -2.16 -0.67
N GLN A 132 -20.59 -2.14 0.42
CA GLN A 132 -20.45 -3.28 1.33
C GLN A 132 -21.82 -3.73 1.91
N ARG A 133 -22.73 -2.77 2.14
CA ARG A 133 -24.06 -3.05 2.70
C ARG A 133 -24.90 -3.98 1.83
N ASP A 134 -24.73 -3.97 0.52
CA ASP A 134 -25.55 -4.75 -0.40
C ASP A 134 -25.38 -6.26 -0.22
N GLU A 135 -24.20 -6.71 0.19
CA GLU A 135 -23.89 -8.13 0.43
C GLU A 135 -23.76 -8.48 1.93
N PHE A 136 -23.36 -7.53 2.80
CA PHE A 136 -22.95 -7.83 4.16
C PHE A 136 -23.76 -7.10 5.25
N GLY A 137 -24.74 -6.26 4.86
CA GLY A 137 -25.53 -5.47 5.81
C GLY A 137 -24.70 -4.40 6.53
N ASP A 138 -25.10 -4.06 7.75
CA ASP A 138 -24.38 -3.07 8.55
C ASP A 138 -23.04 -3.62 9.02
N THR A 139 -21.96 -2.90 8.72
CA THR A 139 -20.58 -3.21 9.10
C THR A 139 -19.89 -1.95 9.63
N ASN A 140 -18.64 -2.07 10.05
CA ASN A 140 -17.79 -0.90 10.36
C ASN A 140 -17.15 -0.27 9.11
N LEU A 141 -17.56 -0.67 7.91
CA LEU A 141 -17.09 -0.27 6.59
C LEU A 141 -15.65 -0.71 6.25
N LEU A 142 -14.88 -1.27 7.16
CA LEU A 142 -13.56 -1.82 6.85
C LEU A 142 -13.67 -3.15 6.08
N VAL A 143 -12.80 -3.36 5.13
CA VAL A 143 -12.69 -4.60 4.34
C VAL A 143 -11.67 -5.51 5.02
N VAL A 144 -12.12 -6.34 5.96
CA VAL A 144 -11.23 -7.14 6.80
C VAL A 144 -11.35 -8.64 6.58
N LYS A 145 -12.44 -9.09 5.94
CA LYS A 145 -12.70 -10.49 5.67
C LYS A 145 -12.42 -10.84 4.21
N PRO A 146 -11.91 -12.05 3.92
CA PRO A 146 -11.65 -12.48 2.54
C PRO A 146 -12.89 -12.42 1.62
N GLU A 147 -14.09 -12.70 2.13
CA GLU A 147 -15.34 -12.58 1.37
C GLU A 147 -15.64 -11.14 0.95
N GLU A 148 -15.39 -10.16 1.83
CA GLU A 148 -15.53 -8.73 1.53
C GLU A 148 -14.52 -8.30 0.46
N GLY A 149 -13.25 -8.71 0.61
CA GLY A 149 -12.20 -8.45 -0.38
C GLY A 149 -12.50 -9.06 -1.75
N ARG A 150 -13.04 -10.29 -1.79
CA ARG A 150 -13.49 -10.92 -3.05
C ARG A 150 -14.67 -10.20 -3.68
N SER A 151 -15.62 -9.71 -2.89
CA SER A 151 -16.75 -8.90 -3.37
C SER A 151 -16.26 -7.60 -4.00
N LEU A 152 -15.36 -6.88 -3.33
CA LEU A 152 -14.71 -5.68 -3.86
C LEU A 152 -13.96 -5.97 -5.17
N ALA A 153 -13.20 -7.07 -5.23
CA ALA A 153 -12.46 -7.46 -6.44
C ALA A 153 -13.41 -7.79 -7.62
N ARG A 154 -14.58 -8.39 -7.35
CA ARG A 154 -15.63 -8.59 -8.38
C ARG A 154 -16.17 -7.26 -8.89
N ALA A 155 -16.45 -6.30 -7.99
CA ALA A 155 -16.93 -4.97 -8.38
C ALA A 155 -15.88 -4.20 -9.18
N LEU A 156 -14.59 -4.30 -8.84
CA LEU A 156 -13.49 -3.75 -9.63
C LEU A 156 -13.48 -4.33 -11.05
N GLY A 157 -13.70 -5.64 -11.21
CA GLY A 157 -13.66 -6.33 -12.50
C GLY A 157 -12.40 -6.04 -13.28
N SER A 158 -12.53 -5.69 -14.56
CA SER A 158 -11.41 -5.30 -15.45
C SER A 158 -11.03 -3.82 -15.35
N ARG A 159 -11.66 -3.05 -14.50
CA ARG A 159 -11.47 -1.59 -14.38
C ARG A 159 -10.16 -1.25 -13.68
N ALA A 160 -9.77 0.03 -13.83
CA ALA A 160 -8.54 0.57 -13.24
C ALA A 160 -8.72 1.00 -11.79
N ALA A 161 -9.95 1.23 -11.35
CA ALA A 161 -10.30 1.59 -9.99
C ALA A 161 -11.76 1.24 -9.67
N VAL A 162 -12.09 1.18 -8.38
CA VAL A 162 -13.44 1.02 -7.85
C VAL A 162 -13.64 2.03 -6.72
N LEU A 163 -14.80 2.68 -6.71
CA LEU A 163 -15.24 3.55 -5.62
C LEU A 163 -15.97 2.71 -4.57
N MET A 164 -15.68 3.00 -3.30
CA MET A 164 -16.26 2.30 -2.16
C MET A 164 -17.20 3.27 -1.43
N ASN A 165 -18.48 2.95 -1.36
CA ASN A 165 -19.50 3.83 -0.75
C ASN A 165 -19.14 4.19 0.69
N ASN A 166 -19.14 5.51 1.00
CA ASN A 166 -18.81 6.09 2.30
C ASN A 166 -17.44 5.69 2.86
N HIS A 167 -16.51 5.19 2.02
CA HIS A 167 -15.22 4.69 2.49
C HIS A 167 -14.04 5.32 1.74
N GLY A 168 -13.97 5.16 0.42
CA GLY A 168 -12.83 5.62 -0.36
C GLY A 168 -12.75 5.00 -1.74
N ALA A 169 -11.54 4.71 -2.20
CA ALA A 169 -11.33 4.04 -3.48
C ALA A 169 -10.16 3.07 -3.44
N THR A 170 -10.20 2.10 -4.36
CA THR A 170 -9.08 1.21 -4.63
C THR A 170 -8.69 1.32 -6.09
N VAL A 171 -7.41 1.58 -6.35
CA VAL A 171 -6.81 1.81 -7.66
C VAL A 171 -5.79 0.71 -7.95
N VAL A 172 -5.71 0.26 -9.20
CA VAL A 172 -4.77 -0.79 -9.61
C VAL A 172 -3.88 -0.34 -10.77
N GLY A 173 -2.68 -0.92 -10.86
CA GLY A 173 -1.71 -0.64 -11.91
C GLY A 173 -0.91 -1.88 -12.30
N ARG A 174 -0.29 -1.84 -13.50
CA ARG A 174 0.63 -2.86 -14.00
C ARG A 174 2.04 -2.73 -13.42
N ASP A 175 2.32 -1.59 -12.79
CA ASP A 175 3.51 -1.29 -12.00
C ASP A 175 3.24 -0.09 -11.08
N LEU A 176 4.20 0.24 -10.21
CA LEU A 176 4.07 1.38 -9.28
C LEU A 176 4.05 2.72 -10.00
N ARG A 177 4.68 2.87 -11.15
CA ARG A 177 4.72 4.13 -11.91
C ARG A 177 3.34 4.44 -12.48
N GLU A 178 2.70 3.44 -13.09
CA GLU A 178 1.32 3.56 -13.57
C GLU A 178 0.36 3.77 -12.41
N LEU A 179 0.50 3.03 -11.31
CA LEU A 179 -0.35 3.17 -10.13
C LEU A 179 -0.32 4.59 -9.55
N VAL A 180 0.88 5.13 -9.32
CA VAL A 180 1.05 6.48 -8.76
C VAL A 180 0.48 7.54 -9.70
N SER A 181 0.81 7.48 -11.00
CA SER A 181 0.26 8.39 -12.01
C SER A 181 -1.26 8.35 -12.04
N ARG A 182 -1.82 7.14 -12.09
CA ARG A 182 -3.28 6.92 -12.13
C ARG A 182 -3.97 7.45 -10.89
N SER A 183 -3.44 7.16 -9.71
CA SER A 183 -4.04 7.61 -8.45
C SER A 183 -4.07 9.14 -8.35
N ILE A 184 -2.98 9.81 -8.69
CA ILE A 184 -2.92 11.28 -8.65
C ILE A 184 -3.84 11.90 -9.70
N PHE A 185 -3.81 11.43 -10.95
CA PHE A 185 -4.65 12.00 -12.01
C PHE A 185 -6.14 11.69 -11.80
N MET A 186 -6.48 10.55 -11.20
CA MET A 186 -7.86 10.26 -10.81
C MET A 186 -8.36 11.25 -9.74
N CYS A 187 -7.56 11.56 -8.74
CA CYS A 187 -7.90 12.58 -7.73
C CYS A 187 -8.04 13.98 -8.35
N GLN A 188 -7.13 14.38 -9.24
CA GLN A 188 -7.25 15.64 -9.98
C GLN A 188 -8.51 15.68 -10.85
N ASN A 189 -8.83 14.57 -11.54
CA ASN A 189 -10.03 14.46 -12.35
C ASN A 189 -11.31 14.60 -11.51
N ALA A 190 -11.35 13.97 -10.32
CA ALA A 190 -12.46 14.12 -9.40
C ALA A 190 -12.64 15.57 -8.93
N ASP A 191 -11.54 16.24 -8.53
CA ASP A 191 -11.58 17.65 -8.14
C ASP A 191 -12.07 18.57 -9.30
N TYR A 192 -11.55 18.35 -10.51
CA TYR A 192 -11.98 19.11 -11.68
C TYR A 192 -13.45 18.83 -12.05
N GLN A 193 -13.90 17.58 -11.98
CA GLN A 193 -15.31 17.24 -12.20
C GLN A 193 -16.20 17.97 -11.21
N LEU A 194 -15.89 17.91 -9.90
CA LEU A 194 -16.66 18.57 -8.86
C LEU A 194 -16.73 20.09 -9.07
N ARG A 195 -15.59 20.73 -9.36
CA ARG A 195 -15.54 22.19 -9.62
C ARG A 195 -16.28 22.58 -10.91
N ALA A 196 -16.14 21.79 -11.96
CA ALA A 196 -16.84 22.02 -13.23
C ALA A 196 -18.36 21.94 -13.07
N GLN A 197 -18.88 21.05 -12.21
CA GLN A 197 -20.29 20.93 -11.88
C GLN A 197 -20.88 22.23 -11.29
N LEU A 198 -20.07 23.01 -10.56
CA LEU A 198 -20.48 24.32 -10.04
C LEU A 198 -20.64 25.40 -11.12
N LEU A 199 -19.97 25.22 -12.26
CA LEU A 199 -20.01 26.14 -13.40
C LEU A 199 -21.12 25.78 -14.40
N GLY A 200 -21.62 24.55 -14.36
CA GLY A 200 -22.69 24.07 -15.24
C GLY A 200 -22.56 22.59 -15.59
N LYS A 201 -23.11 22.21 -16.74
CA LYS A 201 -23.08 20.84 -17.24
C LYS A 201 -21.64 20.43 -17.59
N VAL A 202 -21.16 19.34 -16.99
CA VAL A 202 -19.83 18.79 -17.27
C VAL A 202 -19.82 18.12 -18.65
N ALA A 203 -18.88 18.51 -19.50
CA ALA A 203 -18.54 17.80 -20.72
C ALA A 203 -17.54 16.69 -20.38
N THR A 204 -17.88 15.45 -20.72
CA THR A 204 -17.03 14.28 -20.49
C THR A 204 -16.30 13.91 -21.78
N LEU A 205 -15.15 13.24 -21.65
CA LEU A 205 -14.52 12.61 -22.80
C LEU A 205 -15.42 11.53 -23.37
N THR A 206 -15.42 11.39 -24.69
CA THR A 206 -16.07 10.24 -25.35
C THR A 206 -15.32 8.96 -25.01
N ALA A 207 -15.96 7.80 -25.22
CA ALA A 207 -15.29 6.50 -25.03
C ALA A 207 -14.02 6.38 -25.92
N GLY A 208 -14.07 6.91 -27.16
CA GLY A 208 -12.91 6.94 -28.07
C GLY A 208 -11.76 7.80 -27.53
N GLU A 209 -12.05 9.02 -27.09
CA GLU A 209 -11.06 9.93 -26.49
C GLU A 209 -10.48 9.33 -25.21
N THR A 210 -11.29 8.74 -24.34
CA THR A 210 -10.86 8.07 -23.12
C THR A 210 -9.89 6.93 -23.42
N LYS A 211 -10.21 6.10 -24.41
CA LYS A 211 -9.34 5.00 -24.84
C LYS A 211 -8.01 5.50 -25.39
N LEU A 212 -8.03 6.47 -26.30
CA LEU A 212 -6.81 7.02 -26.92
C LEU A 212 -5.92 7.73 -25.89
N ALA A 213 -6.51 8.61 -25.06
CA ALA A 213 -5.77 9.31 -24.03
C ALA A 213 -5.28 8.37 -22.92
N GLY A 214 -6.08 7.39 -22.49
CA GLY A 214 -5.71 6.39 -21.48
C GLY A 214 -4.52 5.53 -21.95
N THR A 215 -4.53 5.11 -23.23
CA THR A 215 -3.39 4.37 -23.82
C THR A 215 -2.11 5.22 -23.81
N LEU A 216 -2.19 6.50 -24.18
CA LEU A 216 -1.06 7.41 -24.14
C LEU A 216 -0.52 7.60 -22.71
N ASN A 217 -1.42 7.83 -21.75
CA ASN A 217 -1.07 8.06 -20.35
C ASN A 217 -0.38 6.86 -19.70
N ALA A 218 -0.63 5.65 -20.17
CA ALA A 218 -0.04 4.41 -19.70
C ALA A 218 1.31 4.06 -20.38
N MET A 219 1.79 4.90 -21.31
CA MET A 219 3.08 4.67 -21.97
C MET A 219 4.26 4.83 -20.99
N PRO A 220 5.32 3.99 -21.09
CA PRO A 220 6.46 4.05 -20.18
C PRO A 220 7.17 5.42 -20.12
N ASN A 221 7.29 6.11 -21.24
CA ASN A 221 7.87 7.45 -21.28
C ASN A 221 7.03 8.50 -20.51
N VAL A 222 5.70 8.33 -20.44
CA VAL A 222 4.81 9.20 -19.69
C VAL A 222 4.87 8.86 -18.20
N THR A 223 4.73 7.59 -17.84
CA THR A 223 4.74 7.15 -16.44
C THR A 223 6.12 7.34 -15.78
N ASN A 224 7.23 7.17 -16.52
CA ASN A 224 8.58 7.47 -16.02
C ASN A 224 8.77 8.98 -15.77
N ARG A 225 8.31 9.85 -16.71
CA ARG A 225 8.39 11.30 -16.53
C ARG A 225 7.61 11.77 -15.31
N THR A 226 6.42 11.25 -15.08
CA THR A 226 5.61 11.60 -13.91
C THR A 226 6.22 11.06 -12.62
N TRP A 227 6.78 9.85 -12.64
CA TRP A 227 7.51 9.28 -11.50
C TRP A 227 8.73 10.13 -11.12
N GLU A 228 9.54 10.55 -12.09
CA GLU A 228 10.68 11.46 -11.88
C GLU A 228 10.22 12.78 -11.26
N TYR A 229 9.16 13.38 -11.80
CA TYR A 229 8.61 14.64 -11.31
C TYR A 229 8.15 14.53 -9.85
N TRP A 230 7.38 13.53 -9.49
CA TRP A 230 6.89 13.37 -8.10
C TRP A 230 7.98 12.91 -7.15
N THR A 231 8.97 12.15 -7.60
CA THR A 231 10.18 11.86 -6.81
C THR A 231 10.92 13.15 -6.46
N LEU A 232 11.10 14.05 -7.42
CA LEU A 232 11.73 15.35 -7.19
C LEU A 232 10.93 16.23 -6.24
N ARG A 233 9.60 16.25 -6.37
CA ARG A 233 8.73 17.00 -5.44
C ARG A 233 8.88 16.50 -4.02
N LEU A 234 8.81 15.18 -3.83
CA LEU A 234 9.01 14.54 -2.53
C LEU A 234 10.43 14.82 -1.97
N ALA A 235 11.46 14.79 -2.81
CA ALA A 235 12.82 15.11 -2.41
C ALA A 235 12.95 16.52 -1.84
N ARG A 236 12.25 17.50 -2.44
CA ARG A 236 12.24 18.90 -1.99
C ARG A 236 11.62 19.12 -0.62
N THR A 237 10.74 18.22 -0.18
CA THR A 237 10.16 18.23 1.17
C THR A 237 10.98 17.41 2.18
N GLY A 238 12.11 16.83 1.76
CA GLY A 238 12.90 15.92 2.59
C GLY A 238 12.23 14.55 2.82
N GLY A 239 11.19 14.23 2.04
CA GLY A 239 10.33 13.06 2.27
C GLY A 239 10.84 11.76 1.66
N LEU A 240 11.98 11.72 0.97
CA LEU A 240 12.50 10.46 0.41
C LEU A 240 12.72 9.41 1.50
N PRO A 241 12.35 8.14 1.25
CA PRO A 241 12.67 7.08 2.19
C PRO A 241 14.20 6.88 2.27
N PRO A 242 14.74 6.46 3.43
CA PRO A 242 16.15 6.13 3.52
C PRO A 242 16.45 4.95 2.60
N ARG A 243 17.55 5.01 1.84
CA ARG A 243 18.07 3.80 1.19
C ARG A 243 18.67 2.92 2.27
N ALA A 244 18.38 1.61 2.21
CA ALA A 244 19.00 0.65 3.11
C ALA A 244 20.52 0.88 3.06
N SER A 245 21.12 1.23 4.19
CA SER A 245 22.58 1.24 4.29
C SER A 245 22.99 -0.20 4.01
N VAL A 246 23.91 -0.41 3.07
CA VAL A 246 24.60 -1.69 2.91
C VAL A 246 25.20 -1.98 4.28
N SER A 247 24.53 -2.80 5.06
CA SER A 247 24.99 -3.17 6.40
C SER A 247 26.35 -3.84 6.21
N LYS A 248 27.43 -3.14 6.56
CA LYS A 248 28.69 -3.79 6.80
C LYS A 248 28.38 -4.83 7.87
N ALA A 249 28.42 -6.09 7.49
CA ALA A 249 28.25 -7.21 8.39
C ALA A 249 29.11 -6.95 9.61
N ARG A 250 28.48 -6.75 10.75
CA ARG A 250 29.18 -6.59 12.04
C ARG A 250 29.93 -7.89 12.26
N PRO A 251 31.27 -7.89 12.38
CA PRO A 251 31.99 -9.12 12.68
C PRO A 251 31.44 -9.68 14.00
N GLN A 252 30.93 -10.90 13.96
CA GLN A 252 30.59 -11.62 15.18
C GLN A 252 31.86 -11.66 16.05
N ALA A 253 31.81 -11.00 17.19
CA ALA A 253 32.84 -11.09 18.18
C ALA A 253 32.97 -12.56 18.61
N ALA A 254 34.11 -13.19 18.28
CA ALA A 254 34.40 -14.53 18.67
C ALA A 254 34.34 -14.60 20.22
N SER A 255 33.39 -15.34 20.74
CA SER A 255 33.26 -15.68 22.15
C SER A 255 34.51 -16.48 22.56
N LYS A 256 35.43 -15.80 23.26
CA LYS A 256 36.54 -16.50 23.93
C LYS A 256 35.97 -17.41 25.01
N ALA A 257 35.99 -18.70 24.76
CA ALA A 257 35.72 -19.72 25.75
C ALA A 257 36.71 -19.54 26.91
N ARG A 258 36.19 -19.16 28.08
CA ARG A 258 36.95 -19.20 29.34
C ARG A 258 37.00 -20.66 29.80
N THR A 259 38.19 -21.28 29.67
CA THR A 259 38.51 -22.55 30.31
C THR A 259 38.56 -22.32 31.83
N SER A 260 37.64 -22.90 32.56
CA SER A 260 37.63 -22.97 34.01
C SER A 260 38.39 -24.19 34.44
N SER A 261 39.52 -23.98 35.14
CA SER A 261 40.25 -25.03 35.87
C SER A 261 39.47 -25.48 37.08
N PRO A 262 39.59 -26.77 37.48
CA PRO A 262 38.88 -27.32 38.63
C PRO A 262 39.55 -26.93 39.94
N ARG A 263 38.78 -26.39 40.89
CA ARG A 263 39.19 -26.23 42.29
C ARG A 263 38.74 -27.43 43.11
N THR A 264 39.71 -27.99 43.80
CA THR A 264 39.63 -29.06 44.81
C THR A 264 38.76 -28.66 46.01
N PRO A 265 38.03 -29.57 46.64
CA PRO A 265 37.25 -29.24 47.82
C PRO A 265 38.07 -29.39 49.10
N THR A 266 38.09 -28.35 49.91
CA THR A 266 38.53 -28.42 51.33
C THR A 266 37.29 -28.61 52.21
N ARG A 267 37.43 -29.68 53.01
CA ARG A 267 36.55 -30.12 54.11
C ARG A 267 36.84 -29.20 55.32
N ASP A 268 35.83 -28.60 55.92
CA ASP A 268 35.87 -28.39 57.36
C ASP A 268 34.50 -28.44 58.02
N GLN A 269 34.55 -28.92 59.24
CA GLN A 269 33.47 -29.39 60.10
C GLN A 269 32.96 -28.19 60.98
N GLY A 270 31.75 -28.29 61.40
CA GLY A 270 31.52 -27.89 62.77
C GLY A 270 30.33 -27.00 63.09
N VAL A 271 29.39 -27.62 63.71
CA VAL A 271 28.70 -27.17 64.94
C VAL A 271 27.38 -26.36 64.83
N ARG A 272 26.37 -27.10 65.14
CA ARG A 272 25.08 -26.79 65.83
C ARG A 272 24.92 -25.43 66.53
N LYS A 273 23.73 -24.81 66.41
CA LYS A 273 22.78 -24.63 67.56
C LYS A 273 21.45 -23.96 67.14
N ASN A 274 20.44 -24.67 67.44
CA ASN A 274 19.10 -24.35 67.94
C ASN A 274 18.77 -22.93 68.43
N ARG A 275 17.59 -22.36 68.04
CA ARG A 275 16.49 -21.90 68.91
C ARG A 275 15.46 -21.12 68.09
N ARG A 276 14.29 -21.66 67.93
CA ARG A 276 12.95 -21.38 68.47
C ARG A 276 12.55 -19.90 68.70
N ARG A 277 11.29 -19.67 68.22
CA ARG A 277 10.26 -18.71 68.70
C ARG A 277 10.41 -17.31 68.07
N ARG A 278 9.39 -16.75 67.47
CA ARG A 278 7.89 -16.80 67.64
C ARG A 278 7.24 -16.52 66.26
#